data_c77b02d2f3f8eeb9c85eec555aaa0d3a
#
_entry.id   c77b02d2f3f8eeb9c85eec555aaa0d3a
#
_cell.length_a   1.000
_cell.length_b   1.000
_cell.length_c   1.000
_cell.angle_alpha   90.00
_cell.angle_beta   90.00
_cell.angle_gamma   90.00
#
_symmetry.space_group_name_H-M   'P 1'
#
loop_
_entity.id
_entity.type
_entity.pdbx_description
1 polymer ?
#
loop_
_entity_poly.entity_id
_entity_poly.type
_entity_poly.pdbx_seq_one_letter_code
_entity_poly.pdbx_strand_id
1 'polypeptide(L)'
;MTDVGRRRSATYIVLVALIVLIALGAALGGCAVGPNYVKPDTPVAVRFEGAADLAYSQEDAQAKFWTRFGDDTLNRLVDEALAANHDLRIALGRLMEARAARRESLFNLAPTVTANGGYTKEQLPAVESPTGAPFQGQFYDVGFDAFWELDFFGGVRRRIESRTDEVQAAEATLRDAQVSVTAEVARTYFELRGEQMELRVARANVDNQRETLALTKARLDAGRGTELDTARAASQLSTTLASIGPLESAAARSIHRLSVLTGREPNALNELLTPPAELPPLPQITAVGDPAGLLRRRPDIRIAERELAAATADIGVATADFFPKVTFIGGVGYAAPTTHALGQMASQSYTIAPAISWAAFDLGRVAAVVAGSRANASVALAAYEQTVLRALEETEDALVTHAHTRDTLSDATEAAAESLAAARIARTRYEGGMVDFLDVLDAERTQLQTEERLAESRTDAAITLVAVYKALGGGWELAPLPGYVPQGGG
;
A
#
# COMPACT_ATOMS: atom_id res chain seq x y z
N MET A 1 -46.35 44.87 41.87
CA MET A 1 -44.89 45.11 41.68
C MET A 1 -44.04 43.91 42.02
N THR A 2 -44.47 42.67 41.87
CA THR A 2 -43.77 41.47 42.33
C THR A 2 -43.34 40.52 41.23
N ASP A 3 -43.65 40.77 39.93
CA ASP A 3 -43.38 39.84 38.83
C ASP A 3 -42.06 40.19 38.01
N VAL A 4 -41.65 41.45 38.03
CA VAL A 4 -40.43 41.91 37.35
C VAL A 4 -39.14 41.46 38.07
N GLY A 5 -39.20 41.32 39.42
CA GLY A 5 -38.06 40.84 40.20
C GLY A 5 -37.72 39.35 39.97
N ARG A 6 -38.75 38.51 39.83
CA ARG A 6 -38.56 37.05 39.60
C ARG A 6 -37.96 36.74 38.21
N ARG A 7 -38.34 37.47 37.17
CA ARG A 7 -37.76 37.28 35.81
C ARG A 7 -36.29 37.72 35.73
N ARG A 8 -35.89 38.78 36.42
CA ARG A 8 -34.50 39.23 36.49
C ARG A 8 -33.60 38.24 37.22
N SER A 9 -34.07 37.61 38.33
CA SER A 9 -33.31 36.59 39.06
C SER A 9 -33.11 35.31 38.24
N ALA A 10 -34.10 34.86 37.48
CA ALA A 10 -33.99 33.69 36.60
C ALA A 10 -33.00 33.94 35.47
N THR A 11 -33.01 35.12 34.87
CA THR A 11 -32.06 35.47 33.80
C THR A 11 -30.61 35.56 34.32
N TYR A 12 -30.38 36.10 35.52
CA TYR A 12 -29.06 36.11 36.16
C TYR A 12 -28.54 34.71 36.50
N ILE A 13 -29.38 33.80 36.96
CA ILE A 13 -29.01 32.42 37.27
C ILE A 13 -28.62 31.68 35.99
N VAL A 14 -29.36 31.85 34.89
CA VAL A 14 -29.04 31.26 33.59
C VAL A 14 -27.75 31.84 33.03
N LEU A 15 -27.52 33.16 33.16
CA LEU A 15 -26.30 33.81 32.69
C LEU A 15 -25.06 33.35 33.49
N VAL A 16 -25.17 33.25 34.81
CA VAL A 16 -24.09 32.74 35.68
C VAL A 16 -23.83 31.26 35.40
N ALA A 17 -24.85 30.46 35.19
CA ALA A 17 -24.71 29.04 34.81
C ALA A 17 -24.03 28.91 33.45
N LEU A 18 -24.36 29.76 32.49
CA LEU A 18 -23.73 29.79 31.16
C LEU A 18 -22.25 30.23 31.25
N ILE A 19 -21.94 31.24 32.05
CA ILE A 19 -20.55 31.71 32.27
C ILE A 19 -19.72 30.65 32.99
N VAL A 20 -20.29 29.97 33.99
CA VAL A 20 -19.64 28.86 34.67
C VAL A 20 -19.43 27.66 33.72
N LEU A 21 -20.38 27.36 32.86
CA LEU A 21 -20.21 26.33 31.80
C LEU A 21 -19.14 26.71 30.78
N ILE A 22 -19.08 27.97 30.35
CA ILE A 22 -18.05 28.47 29.43
C ILE A 22 -16.66 28.48 30.11
N ALA A 23 -16.58 28.91 31.37
CA ALA A 23 -15.33 28.90 32.14
C ALA A 23 -14.84 27.45 32.45
N LEU A 24 -15.76 26.54 32.75
CA LEU A 24 -15.50 25.13 32.88
C LEU A 24 -15.04 24.55 31.53
N GLY A 25 -15.70 24.91 30.43
CA GLY A 25 -15.33 24.51 29.07
C GLY A 25 -13.93 25.02 28.66
N ALA A 26 -13.58 26.26 29.02
CA ALA A 26 -12.26 26.82 28.77
C ALA A 26 -11.15 26.21 29.65
N ALA A 27 -11.44 25.86 30.89
CA ALA A 27 -10.53 25.14 31.78
C ALA A 27 -10.33 23.67 31.37
N LEU A 28 -11.27 23.10 30.62
CA LEU A 28 -11.27 21.72 30.13
C LEU A 28 -10.50 21.50 28.83
N GLY A 29 -10.06 22.56 28.15
CA GLY A 29 -9.28 22.50 26.91
C GLY A 29 -7.88 21.91 27.04
N GLY A 30 -7.43 21.45 28.22
CA GLY A 30 -6.02 21.23 28.52
C GLY A 30 -5.52 19.81 28.75
N CYS A 31 -6.28 18.85 29.24
CA CYS A 31 -5.67 17.60 29.73
C CYS A 31 -6.31 16.35 29.15
N ALA A 32 -5.86 15.92 27.97
CA ALA A 32 -6.00 14.53 27.59
C ALA A 32 -4.96 13.69 28.36
N VAL A 33 -5.43 12.67 29.11
CA VAL A 33 -4.55 11.79 29.87
C VAL A 33 -3.78 10.82 28.98
N GLY A 34 -2.71 10.23 29.52
CA GLY A 34 -1.85 9.31 28.79
C GLY A 34 -0.67 9.98 28.07
N PRO A 35 0.22 9.20 27.47
CA PRO A 35 1.40 9.71 26.78
C PRO A 35 1.03 10.39 25.45
N ASN A 36 1.80 11.39 25.06
CA ASN A 36 1.77 11.93 23.71
C ASN A 36 2.76 11.16 22.84
N TYR A 37 2.42 10.94 21.57
CA TYR A 37 3.34 10.35 20.62
C TYR A 37 4.56 11.26 20.39
N VAL A 38 5.72 10.65 20.42
CA VAL A 38 6.99 11.29 20.03
C VAL A 38 7.65 10.35 19.02
N LYS A 39 8.01 10.89 17.86
CA LYS A 39 8.70 10.08 16.83
C LYS A 39 10.00 9.53 17.40
N PRO A 40 10.25 8.20 17.31
CA PRO A 40 11.51 7.61 17.73
C PRO A 40 12.68 8.19 16.95
N ASP A 41 13.79 8.46 17.63
CA ASP A 41 15.05 8.80 16.98
C ASP A 41 15.63 7.54 16.32
N THR A 42 15.94 7.64 15.04
CA THR A 42 16.41 6.51 14.24
C THR A 42 17.74 6.93 13.58
N PRO A 43 18.87 6.79 14.28
CA PRO A 43 20.16 7.13 13.70
C PRO A 43 20.49 6.17 12.56
N VAL A 44 20.86 6.75 11.39
CA VAL A 44 21.25 6.01 10.19
C VAL A 44 22.59 6.52 9.67
N ALA A 45 23.24 5.72 8.83
CA ALA A 45 24.48 6.11 8.14
C ALA A 45 24.26 7.38 7.30
N VAL A 46 25.34 8.10 7.03
CA VAL A 46 25.29 9.36 6.23
C VAL A 46 25.06 9.05 4.75
N ARG A 47 25.49 7.88 4.28
CA ARG A 47 25.35 7.42 2.88
C ARG A 47 25.13 5.92 2.82
N PHE A 48 24.57 5.45 1.73
CA PHE A 48 24.51 4.02 1.42
C PHE A 48 25.91 3.50 1.08
N GLU A 49 26.27 2.34 1.58
CA GLU A 49 27.56 1.71 1.33
C GLU A 49 27.62 1.15 -0.10
N GLY A 50 26.53 0.57 -0.57
CA GLY A 50 26.35 0.08 -1.96
C GLY A 50 26.32 1.19 -3.01
N ALA A 51 26.22 2.48 -2.63
CA ALA A 51 26.26 3.62 -3.54
C ALA A 51 27.68 4.22 -3.73
N ALA A 52 28.72 3.48 -3.44
CA ALA A 52 30.12 3.93 -3.64
C ALA A 52 30.53 3.98 -5.15
N ASP A 53 29.75 3.36 -6.04
CA ASP A 53 29.97 3.39 -7.50
C ASP A 53 29.66 4.79 -8.08
N LEU A 54 30.45 5.22 -9.07
CA LEU A 54 30.28 6.47 -9.81
C LEU A 54 28.96 6.57 -10.60
N ALA A 55 28.27 5.46 -10.78
CA ALA A 55 26.95 5.42 -11.42
C ALA A 55 25.80 5.90 -10.51
N TYR A 56 26.07 6.15 -9.24
CA TYR A 56 25.08 6.65 -8.28
C TYR A 56 25.40 8.08 -7.88
N SER A 57 24.36 8.91 -7.80
CA SER A 57 24.46 10.28 -7.26
C SER A 57 23.67 10.42 -5.97
N GLN A 58 24.09 11.36 -5.11
CA GLN A 58 23.38 11.67 -3.86
C GLN A 58 22.18 12.61 -4.06
N GLU A 59 21.84 12.92 -5.31
CA GLU A 59 20.61 13.64 -5.60
C GLU A 59 19.38 12.80 -5.20
N ASP A 60 18.30 13.47 -4.84
CA ASP A 60 17.06 12.80 -4.48
C ASP A 60 16.51 11.96 -5.64
N ALA A 61 16.11 10.72 -5.32
CA ALA A 61 15.49 9.82 -6.30
C ALA A 61 14.22 10.48 -6.88
N GLN A 62 14.07 10.36 -8.20
CA GLN A 62 12.97 11.00 -8.92
C GLN A 62 11.66 10.24 -8.73
N ALA A 63 10.57 10.96 -8.53
CA ALA A 63 9.24 10.40 -8.36
C ALA A 63 8.78 9.56 -9.56
N LYS A 64 8.99 10.06 -10.78
CA LYS A 64 8.62 9.37 -12.04
C LYS A 64 9.81 8.67 -12.67
N PHE A 65 10.44 7.74 -11.96
CA PHE A 65 11.65 7.07 -12.43
C PHE A 65 11.51 6.42 -13.81
N TRP A 66 10.34 5.88 -14.15
CA TRP A 66 10.09 5.19 -15.43
C TRP A 66 10.22 6.11 -16.65
N THR A 67 10.03 7.41 -16.51
CA THR A 67 10.21 8.35 -17.61
C THR A 67 11.68 8.48 -18.05
N ARG A 68 12.62 8.09 -17.17
CA ARG A 68 14.06 8.11 -17.45
C ARG A 68 14.48 7.07 -18.52
N PHE A 69 13.66 6.05 -18.74
CA PHE A 69 13.89 5.07 -19.80
C PHE A 69 13.52 5.57 -21.19
N GLY A 70 12.84 6.71 -21.31
CA GLY A 70 12.48 7.32 -22.61
C GLY A 70 11.55 6.45 -23.47
N ASP A 71 10.75 5.58 -22.84
CA ASP A 71 9.81 4.68 -23.52
C ASP A 71 8.36 5.11 -23.29
N ASP A 72 7.71 5.58 -24.37
CA ASP A 72 6.33 6.07 -24.30
C ASP A 72 5.32 4.94 -24.01
N THR A 73 5.63 3.70 -24.40
CA THR A 73 4.75 2.55 -24.11
C THR A 73 4.78 2.23 -22.62
N LEU A 74 5.97 2.20 -22.01
CA LEU A 74 6.11 2.04 -20.57
C LEU A 74 5.39 3.17 -19.81
N ASN A 75 5.61 4.42 -20.22
CA ASN A 75 4.96 5.58 -19.60
C ASN A 75 3.44 5.44 -19.61
N ARG A 76 2.88 5.08 -20.77
CA ARG A 76 1.44 4.87 -20.92
C ARG A 76 0.92 3.73 -20.07
N LEU A 77 1.61 2.59 -20.01
CA LEU A 77 1.19 1.44 -19.19
C LEU A 77 1.19 1.77 -17.69
N VAL A 78 2.17 2.53 -17.21
CA VAL A 78 2.20 3.00 -15.82
C VAL A 78 1.04 3.95 -15.55
N ASP A 79 0.79 4.93 -16.42
CA ASP A 79 -0.32 5.87 -16.25
C ASP A 79 -1.68 5.16 -16.25
N GLU A 80 -1.88 4.19 -17.15
CA GLU A 80 -3.09 3.36 -17.20
C GLU A 80 -3.24 2.49 -15.94
N ALA A 81 -2.16 1.89 -15.44
CA ALA A 81 -2.18 1.10 -14.21
C ALA A 81 -2.52 1.98 -13.00
N LEU A 82 -1.89 3.14 -12.86
CA LEU A 82 -2.20 4.09 -11.78
C LEU A 82 -3.66 4.54 -11.81
N ALA A 83 -4.29 4.62 -12.99
CA ALA A 83 -5.68 5.03 -13.14
C ALA A 83 -6.68 3.90 -12.90
N ALA A 84 -6.37 2.65 -13.25
CA ALA A 84 -7.36 1.57 -13.37
C ALA A 84 -7.05 0.30 -12.55
N ASN A 85 -5.87 0.19 -11.95
CA ASN A 85 -5.48 -0.99 -11.18
C ASN A 85 -6.41 -1.26 -10.00
N HIS A 86 -6.79 -2.52 -9.81
CA HIS A 86 -7.74 -2.90 -8.77
C HIS A 86 -7.13 -2.88 -7.35
N ASP A 87 -5.84 -3.15 -7.19
CA ASP A 87 -5.19 -3.08 -5.87
C ASP A 87 -5.16 -1.64 -5.36
N LEU A 88 -4.95 -0.65 -6.26
CA LEU A 88 -5.06 0.77 -5.91
C LEU A 88 -6.49 1.16 -5.54
N ARG A 89 -7.50 0.62 -6.21
CA ARG A 89 -8.91 0.84 -5.87
C ARG A 89 -9.28 0.23 -4.52
N ILE A 90 -8.73 -0.94 -4.17
CA ILE A 90 -8.89 -1.57 -2.86
C ILE A 90 -8.24 -0.69 -1.78
N ALA A 91 -7.01 -0.24 -1.99
CA ALA A 91 -6.32 0.63 -1.03
C ALA A 91 -7.06 1.97 -0.83
N LEU A 92 -7.60 2.57 -1.90
CA LEU A 92 -8.45 3.76 -1.82
C LEU A 92 -9.73 3.48 -1.02
N GLY A 93 -10.38 2.34 -1.24
CA GLY A 93 -11.55 1.92 -0.46
C GLY A 93 -11.25 1.84 1.04
N ARG A 94 -10.13 1.23 1.42
CA ARG A 94 -9.68 1.16 2.82
C ARG A 94 -9.39 2.54 3.43
N LEU A 95 -8.83 3.46 2.65
CA LEU A 95 -8.67 4.85 3.09
C LEU A 95 -10.02 5.53 3.36
N MET A 96 -11.01 5.32 2.49
CA MET A 96 -12.36 5.86 2.71
C MET A 96 -13.03 5.25 3.95
N GLU A 97 -12.83 3.97 4.22
CA GLU A 97 -13.29 3.28 5.43
C GLU A 97 -12.66 3.89 6.69
N ALA A 98 -11.33 4.07 6.72
CA ALA A 98 -10.64 4.71 7.83
C ALA A 98 -11.14 6.15 8.08
N ARG A 99 -11.38 6.93 7.02
CA ARG A 99 -11.96 8.28 7.11
C ARG A 99 -13.37 8.27 7.66
N ALA A 100 -14.19 7.28 7.31
CA ALA A 100 -15.54 7.12 7.84
C ALA A 100 -15.49 6.78 9.35
N ALA A 101 -14.62 5.86 9.77
CA ALA A 101 -14.41 5.51 11.18
C ALA A 101 -13.93 6.71 12.03
N ARG A 102 -12.99 7.52 11.46
CA ARG A 102 -12.60 8.78 12.12
C ARG A 102 -13.77 9.74 12.25
N ARG A 103 -14.59 9.90 11.21
CA ARG A 103 -15.78 10.78 11.24
C ARG A 103 -16.79 10.29 12.28
N GLU A 104 -17.02 9.00 12.37
CA GLU A 104 -17.86 8.40 13.44
C GLU A 104 -17.34 8.80 14.82
N SER A 105 -16.03 8.65 15.06
CA SER A 105 -15.42 9.03 16.34
C SER A 105 -15.57 10.53 16.67
N LEU A 106 -15.58 11.40 15.67
CA LEU A 106 -15.82 12.84 15.86
C LEU A 106 -17.24 13.13 16.37
N PHE A 107 -18.24 12.35 15.96
CA PHE A 107 -19.61 12.51 16.45
C PHE A 107 -19.73 12.18 17.93
N ASN A 108 -18.81 11.40 18.52
CA ASN A 108 -18.81 11.15 19.97
C ASN A 108 -18.47 12.40 20.82
N LEU A 109 -17.98 13.48 20.22
CA LEU A 109 -17.84 14.78 20.90
C LEU A 109 -19.18 15.53 21.07
N ALA A 110 -20.23 15.13 20.37
CA ALA A 110 -21.56 15.73 20.40
C ALA A 110 -22.57 14.75 21.00
N PRO A 111 -23.71 15.25 21.48
CA PRO A 111 -24.82 14.38 21.93
C PRO A 111 -25.34 13.49 20.80
N THR A 112 -25.55 12.21 21.09
CA THR A 112 -26.34 11.33 20.22
C THR A 112 -27.81 11.54 20.54
N VAL A 113 -28.61 11.95 19.55
CA VAL A 113 -30.04 12.16 19.68
C VAL A 113 -30.79 11.07 18.92
N THR A 114 -31.66 10.35 19.61
CA THR A 114 -32.49 9.30 19.03
C THR A 114 -33.98 9.66 19.18
N ALA A 115 -34.74 9.40 18.11
CA ALA A 115 -36.21 9.48 18.18
C ALA A 115 -36.74 8.10 18.60
N ASN A 116 -37.63 8.09 19.54
CA ASN A 116 -38.28 6.88 20.03
C ASN A 116 -39.82 7.02 19.99
N GLY A 117 -40.47 5.88 19.84
CA GLY A 117 -41.90 5.75 19.96
C GLY A 117 -42.26 4.36 20.43
N GLY A 118 -43.07 4.26 21.43
CA GLY A 118 -43.40 3.01 22.09
C GLY A 118 -44.88 2.84 22.37
N TYR A 119 -45.31 1.59 22.45
CA TYR A 119 -46.56 1.18 23.06
C TYR A 119 -46.25 0.08 24.06
N THR A 120 -46.57 0.33 25.33
CA THR A 120 -46.41 -0.63 26.41
C THR A 120 -47.77 -0.95 26.99
N LYS A 121 -48.10 -2.23 27.10
CA LYS A 121 -49.23 -2.73 27.89
C LYS A 121 -48.67 -3.66 28.95
N GLU A 122 -48.84 -3.26 30.20
CA GLU A 122 -48.28 -4.01 31.31
C GLU A 122 -49.36 -4.33 32.36
N GLN A 123 -49.13 -5.40 33.10
CA GLN A 123 -49.87 -5.75 34.28
C GLN A 123 -48.89 -5.87 35.45
N LEU A 124 -48.98 -4.95 36.39
CA LEU A 124 -48.22 -5.04 37.63
C LEU A 124 -48.92 -5.94 38.63
N PRO A 125 -48.24 -6.86 39.29
CA PRO A 125 -48.78 -7.67 40.36
C PRO A 125 -49.15 -6.79 41.55
N ALA A 126 -50.08 -7.25 42.39
CA ALA A 126 -50.57 -6.51 43.54
C ALA A 126 -49.45 -6.03 44.49
N VAL A 127 -48.39 -6.80 44.63
CA VAL A 127 -47.24 -6.49 45.49
C VAL A 127 -46.39 -5.29 44.99
N GLU A 128 -46.45 -5.01 43.70
CA GLU A 128 -45.71 -3.90 43.05
C GLU A 128 -46.64 -2.70 42.77
N SER A 129 -47.93 -2.86 42.93
CA SER A 129 -48.89 -1.81 42.70
C SER A 129 -49.00 -0.90 43.91
N PRO A 130 -49.02 0.45 43.77
CA PRO A 130 -49.21 1.40 44.87
C PRO A 130 -50.53 1.23 45.62
N THR A 131 -51.51 0.60 44.99
CA THR A 131 -52.83 0.37 45.54
C THR A 131 -53.02 -0.99 46.25
N GLY A 132 -52.01 -1.88 46.18
CA GLY A 132 -52.10 -3.24 46.71
C GLY A 132 -53.04 -4.16 45.92
N ALA A 133 -53.49 -3.77 44.71
CA ALA A 133 -54.30 -4.57 43.82
C ALA A 133 -53.56 -4.68 42.44
N PRO A 134 -53.79 -5.74 41.66
CA PRO A 134 -53.18 -5.81 40.31
C PRO A 134 -53.59 -4.59 39.49
N PHE A 135 -52.60 -3.94 38.89
CA PHE A 135 -52.82 -2.78 38.02
C PHE A 135 -52.54 -3.19 36.55
N GLN A 136 -53.50 -2.92 35.67
CA GLN A 136 -53.31 -3.01 34.23
C GLN A 136 -53.25 -1.60 33.64
N GLY A 137 -52.16 -1.32 32.93
CA GLY A 137 -51.96 -0.05 32.26
C GLY A 137 -51.53 -0.25 30.81
N GLN A 138 -51.82 0.76 30.01
CA GLN A 138 -51.26 0.92 28.67
C GLN A 138 -50.72 2.33 28.54
N PHE A 139 -49.58 2.44 27.88
CA PHE A 139 -48.92 3.71 27.68
C PHE A 139 -48.42 3.80 26.23
N TYR A 140 -48.60 4.97 25.68
CA TYR A 140 -48.01 5.38 24.39
C TYR A 140 -47.00 6.46 24.71
N ASP A 141 -45.78 6.31 24.19
CA ASP A 141 -44.72 7.30 24.30
C ASP A 141 -44.18 7.67 22.94
N VAL A 142 -43.80 8.93 22.77
CA VAL A 142 -43.09 9.42 21.60
C VAL A 142 -42.20 10.58 22.04
N GLY A 143 -40.94 10.56 21.59
CA GLY A 143 -40.01 11.57 22.03
C GLY A 143 -38.64 11.50 21.38
N PHE A 144 -37.76 12.29 21.95
CA PHE A 144 -36.31 12.29 21.60
C PHE A 144 -35.52 12.10 22.88
N ASP A 145 -34.55 11.19 22.81
CA ASP A 145 -33.56 10.98 23.87
C ASP A 145 -32.23 11.46 23.42
N ALA A 146 -31.45 12.09 24.30
CA ALA A 146 -30.10 12.53 24.06
C ALA A 146 -29.16 11.86 25.06
N PHE A 147 -28.06 11.32 24.57
CA PHE A 147 -26.99 10.80 25.39
C PHE A 147 -25.67 11.48 24.99
N TRP A 148 -24.91 11.94 25.97
CA TRP A 148 -23.62 12.61 25.74
C TRP A 148 -22.63 12.26 26.85
N GLU A 149 -21.44 11.79 26.45
CA GLU A 149 -20.29 11.64 27.34
C GLU A 149 -19.44 12.93 27.28
N LEU A 150 -19.31 13.58 28.43
CA LEU A 150 -18.48 14.78 28.57
C LEU A 150 -17.02 14.37 28.76
N ASP A 151 -16.21 14.60 27.75
CA ASP A 151 -14.81 14.13 27.67
C ASP A 151 -13.83 14.96 28.54
N PHE A 152 -14.03 14.94 29.85
CA PHE A 152 -13.20 15.69 30.81
C PHE A 152 -11.75 15.21 30.80
N PHE A 153 -11.51 13.91 30.69
CA PHE A 153 -10.19 13.29 30.79
C PHE A 153 -9.59 12.96 29.44
N GLY A 154 -10.24 13.29 28.34
CA GLY A 154 -9.71 13.19 26.99
C GLY A 154 -9.77 11.79 26.38
N GLY A 155 -10.54 10.87 26.92
CA GLY A 155 -10.70 9.52 26.36
C GLY A 155 -11.27 9.53 24.94
N VAL A 156 -12.28 10.36 24.67
CA VAL A 156 -12.84 10.54 23.31
C VAL A 156 -11.83 11.24 22.40
N ARG A 157 -11.16 12.27 22.86
CA ARG A 157 -10.12 12.99 22.09
C ARG A 157 -8.95 12.07 21.72
N ARG A 158 -8.50 11.20 22.65
CA ARG A 158 -7.46 10.19 22.38
C ARG A 158 -7.91 9.16 21.35
N ARG A 159 -9.19 8.77 21.38
CA ARG A 159 -9.77 7.89 20.36
C ARG A 159 -9.76 8.55 18.97
N ILE A 160 -10.10 9.84 18.90
CA ILE A 160 -10.05 10.60 17.64
C ILE A 160 -8.60 10.76 17.14
N GLU A 161 -7.64 10.95 18.03
CA GLU A 161 -6.22 10.98 17.71
C GLU A 161 -5.77 9.65 17.10
N SER A 162 -6.05 8.52 17.76
CA SER A 162 -5.78 7.18 17.25
C SER A 162 -6.39 6.97 15.85
N ARG A 163 -7.69 7.29 15.67
CA ARG A 163 -8.36 7.19 14.37
C ARG A 163 -7.78 8.13 13.30
N THR A 164 -7.21 9.25 13.70
CA THR A 164 -6.54 10.19 12.79
C THR A 164 -5.23 9.60 12.30
N ASP A 165 -4.45 8.96 13.17
CA ASP A 165 -3.22 8.28 12.80
C ASP A 165 -3.50 7.03 11.94
N GLU A 166 -4.57 6.29 12.20
CA GLU A 166 -5.02 5.20 11.34
C GLU A 166 -5.39 5.69 9.91
N VAL A 167 -6.01 6.86 9.77
CA VAL A 167 -6.25 7.47 8.44
C VAL A 167 -4.93 7.79 7.75
N GLN A 168 -3.95 8.32 8.48
CA GLN A 168 -2.62 8.62 7.91
C GLN A 168 -1.86 7.34 7.52
N ALA A 169 -2.00 6.26 8.28
CA ALA A 169 -1.48 4.94 7.94
C ALA A 169 -2.14 4.40 6.65
N ALA A 170 -3.45 4.50 6.53
CA ALA A 170 -4.18 4.09 5.33
C ALA A 170 -3.82 4.95 4.09
N GLU A 171 -3.55 6.24 4.28
CA GLU A 171 -3.01 7.12 3.23
C GLU A 171 -1.61 6.65 2.77
N ALA A 172 -0.74 6.31 3.70
CA ALA A 172 0.58 5.78 3.40
C ALA A 172 0.49 4.41 2.72
N THR A 173 -0.45 3.54 3.12
CA THR A 173 -0.73 2.24 2.46
C THR A 173 -1.13 2.42 0.99
N LEU A 174 -1.93 3.44 0.68
CA LEU A 174 -2.27 3.76 -0.71
C LEU A 174 -1.03 4.18 -1.51
N ARG A 175 -0.11 4.96 -0.90
CA ARG A 175 1.17 5.34 -1.52
C ARG A 175 2.07 4.15 -1.76
N ASP A 176 2.15 3.24 -0.79
CA ASP A 176 2.92 1.99 -0.91
C ASP A 176 2.41 1.10 -2.06
N ALA A 177 1.08 1.00 -2.19
CA ALA A 177 0.47 0.31 -3.32
C ALA A 177 0.82 0.96 -4.67
N GLN A 178 0.91 2.30 -4.75
CA GLN A 178 1.34 3.01 -5.96
C GLN A 178 2.79 2.67 -6.33
N VAL A 179 3.72 2.69 -5.37
CA VAL A 179 5.12 2.27 -5.59
C VAL A 179 5.17 0.84 -6.11
N SER A 180 4.46 -0.07 -5.45
CA SER A 180 4.46 -1.50 -5.78
C SER A 180 3.89 -1.76 -7.17
N VAL A 181 2.75 -1.16 -7.52
CA VAL A 181 2.12 -1.33 -8.84
C VAL A 181 3.00 -0.75 -9.94
N THR A 182 3.57 0.44 -9.74
CA THR A 182 4.44 1.07 -10.72
C THR A 182 5.70 0.23 -10.98
N ALA A 183 6.34 -0.26 -9.92
CA ALA A 183 7.50 -1.13 -10.03
C ALA A 183 7.17 -2.46 -10.72
N GLU A 184 6.01 -3.06 -10.41
CA GLU A 184 5.57 -4.30 -11.03
C GLU A 184 5.28 -4.15 -12.53
N VAL A 185 4.65 -3.03 -12.93
CA VAL A 185 4.44 -2.71 -14.36
C VAL A 185 5.77 -2.57 -15.08
N ALA A 186 6.70 -1.81 -14.53
CA ALA A 186 8.00 -1.61 -15.13
C ALA A 186 8.80 -2.93 -15.23
N ARG A 187 8.84 -3.72 -14.15
CA ARG A 187 9.50 -5.03 -14.12
C ARG A 187 8.92 -5.96 -15.19
N THR A 188 7.60 -6.14 -15.23
CA THR A 188 6.94 -7.03 -16.18
C THR A 188 7.11 -6.55 -17.63
N TYR A 189 7.17 -5.23 -17.83
CA TYR A 189 7.44 -4.66 -19.16
C TYR A 189 8.87 -5.00 -19.63
N PHE A 190 9.87 -4.88 -18.75
CA PHE A 190 11.26 -5.24 -19.10
C PHE A 190 11.42 -6.75 -19.28
N GLU A 191 10.73 -7.59 -18.50
CA GLU A 191 10.66 -9.04 -18.73
C GLU A 191 10.11 -9.34 -20.12
N LEU A 192 8.99 -8.75 -20.51
CA LEU A 192 8.44 -8.92 -21.86
C LEU A 192 9.45 -8.53 -22.96
N ARG A 193 10.13 -7.39 -22.83
CA ARG A 193 11.11 -6.94 -23.82
C ARG A 193 12.33 -7.85 -23.87
N GLY A 194 12.74 -8.38 -22.72
CA GLY A 194 13.78 -9.41 -22.62
C GLY A 194 13.40 -10.70 -23.32
N GLU A 195 12.24 -11.27 -23.02
CA GLU A 195 11.69 -12.46 -23.64
C GLU A 195 11.57 -12.32 -25.18
N GLN A 196 11.15 -11.14 -25.65
CA GLN A 196 11.12 -10.83 -27.08
C GLN A 196 12.53 -10.74 -27.71
N MET A 197 13.52 -10.29 -26.96
CA MET A 197 14.92 -10.25 -27.40
C MET A 197 15.50 -11.66 -27.48
N GLU A 198 15.31 -12.49 -26.46
CA GLU A 198 15.73 -13.91 -26.47
C GLU A 198 15.06 -14.68 -27.59
N LEU A 199 13.76 -14.46 -27.83
CA LEU A 199 13.03 -15.06 -28.94
C LEU A 199 13.63 -14.65 -30.31
N ARG A 200 14.09 -13.42 -30.45
CA ARG A 200 14.75 -12.91 -31.66
C ARG A 200 16.12 -13.60 -31.86
N VAL A 201 16.92 -13.74 -30.79
CA VAL A 201 18.20 -14.47 -30.79
C VAL A 201 17.97 -15.93 -31.18
N ALA A 202 17.03 -16.62 -30.55
CA ALA A 202 16.73 -18.01 -30.84
C ALA A 202 16.33 -18.22 -32.32
N ARG A 203 15.43 -17.34 -32.85
CA ARG A 203 15.01 -17.41 -34.27
C ARG A 203 16.12 -17.15 -35.24
N ALA A 204 16.99 -16.16 -34.99
CA ALA A 204 18.15 -15.88 -35.81
C ALA A 204 19.12 -17.08 -35.84
N ASN A 205 19.34 -17.71 -34.68
CA ASN A 205 20.16 -18.91 -34.59
C ASN A 205 19.54 -20.13 -35.30
N VAL A 206 18.20 -20.30 -35.24
CA VAL A 206 17.51 -21.32 -36.06
C VAL A 206 17.79 -21.15 -37.55
N ASP A 207 17.75 -19.92 -38.05
CA ASP A 207 17.99 -19.66 -39.47
C ASP A 207 19.46 -19.96 -39.83
N ASN A 208 20.45 -19.55 -39.03
CA ASN A 208 21.85 -19.91 -39.19
C ASN A 208 22.08 -21.42 -39.18
N GLN A 209 21.45 -22.14 -38.25
CA GLN A 209 21.57 -23.60 -38.10
C GLN A 209 20.88 -24.36 -39.24
N ARG A 210 19.82 -23.83 -39.83
CA ARG A 210 19.23 -24.38 -41.08
C ARG A 210 20.19 -24.30 -42.24
N GLU A 211 20.91 -23.19 -42.41
CA GLU A 211 21.93 -23.05 -43.43
C GLU A 211 23.09 -24.01 -43.18
N THR A 212 23.56 -24.13 -41.94
CA THR A 212 24.61 -25.07 -41.54
C THR A 212 24.21 -26.53 -41.82
N LEU A 213 22.95 -26.92 -41.49
CA LEU A 213 22.43 -28.26 -41.82
C LEU A 213 22.36 -28.49 -43.34
N ALA A 214 21.96 -27.48 -44.13
CA ALA A 214 21.95 -27.59 -45.60
C ALA A 214 23.36 -27.77 -46.16
N LEU A 215 24.36 -27.05 -45.64
CA LEU A 215 25.74 -27.17 -46.02
C LEU A 215 26.33 -28.56 -45.69
N THR A 216 26.08 -29.10 -44.49
CA THR A 216 26.54 -30.43 -44.09
C THR A 216 25.93 -31.53 -44.98
N LYS A 217 24.62 -31.42 -45.33
CA LYS A 217 23.97 -32.32 -46.28
C LYS A 217 24.62 -32.29 -47.68
N ALA A 218 24.82 -31.10 -48.23
CA ALA A 218 25.45 -30.95 -49.53
C ALA A 218 26.89 -31.53 -49.59
N ARG A 219 27.65 -31.41 -48.49
CA ARG A 219 28.99 -32.03 -48.35
C ARG A 219 28.89 -33.54 -48.24
N LEU A 220 27.93 -34.10 -47.53
CA LEU A 220 27.69 -35.53 -47.44
C LEU A 220 27.39 -36.10 -48.82
N ASP A 221 26.47 -35.48 -49.56
CA ASP A 221 26.11 -35.88 -50.93
C ASP A 221 27.30 -35.82 -51.91
N ALA A 222 28.20 -34.87 -51.68
CA ALA A 222 29.46 -34.75 -52.45
C ALA A 222 30.57 -35.69 -51.97
N GLY A 223 30.33 -36.57 -51.01
CA GLY A 223 31.30 -37.49 -50.41
C GLY A 223 32.41 -36.80 -49.58
N ARG A 224 32.18 -35.55 -49.14
CA ARG A 224 33.14 -34.73 -48.38
C ARG A 224 32.70 -34.47 -46.91
N GLY A 225 31.60 -35.06 -46.48
CA GLY A 225 31.06 -34.97 -45.13
C GLY A 225 30.71 -36.34 -44.57
N THR A 226 30.26 -36.38 -43.31
CA THR A 226 29.84 -37.59 -42.63
C THR A 226 28.37 -37.52 -42.22
N GLU A 227 27.69 -38.67 -42.07
CA GLU A 227 26.36 -38.73 -41.49
C GLU A 227 26.33 -38.20 -40.05
N LEU A 228 27.44 -38.35 -39.31
CA LEU A 228 27.58 -37.83 -37.95
C LEU A 228 27.47 -36.31 -37.93
N ASP A 229 28.08 -35.60 -38.87
CA ASP A 229 28.03 -34.14 -38.94
C ASP A 229 26.62 -33.67 -39.24
N THR A 230 25.95 -34.34 -40.19
CA THR A 230 24.53 -34.00 -40.50
C THR A 230 23.61 -34.30 -39.32
N ALA A 231 23.80 -35.40 -38.60
CA ALA A 231 23.02 -35.73 -37.42
C ALA A 231 23.25 -34.70 -36.27
N ARG A 232 24.48 -34.25 -36.05
CA ARG A 232 24.86 -33.22 -35.07
C ARG A 232 24.20 -31.89 -35.42
N ALA A 233 24.26 -31.45 -36.67
CA ALA A 233 23.61 -30.21 -37.12
C ALA A 233 22.09 -30.27 -36.97
N ALA A 234 21.48 -31.41 -37.33
CA ALA A 234 20.03 -31.60 -37.14
C ALA A 234 19.62 -31.60 -35.66
N SER A 235 20.40 -32.23 -34.78
CA SER A 235 20.19 -32.24 -33.35
C SER A 235 20.25 -30.83 -32.75
N GLN A 236 21.25 -30.03 -33.12
CA GLN A 236 21.42 -28.66 -32.67
C GLN A 236 20.23 -27.79 -33.08
N LEU A 237 19.82 -27.86 -34.35
CA LEU A 237 18.63 -27.16 -34.85
C LEU A 237 17.35 -27.54 -34.08
N SER A 238 17.18 -28.83 -33.84
CA SER A 238 15.99 -29.31 -33.08
C SER A 238 16.00 -28.80 -31.63
N THR A 239 17.18 -28.71 -30.99
CA THR A 239 17.35 -28.19 -29.65
C THR A 239 16.97 -26.70 -29.59
N THR A 240 17.45 -25.90 -30.53
CA THR A 240 17.11 -24.47 -30.59
C THR A 240 15.63 -24.25 -30.95
N LEU A 241 15.05 -25.06 -31.84
CA LEU A 241 13.62 -24.99 -32.12
C LEU A 241 12.74 -25.30 -30.88
N ALA A 242 13.23 -26.22 -30.02
CA ALA A 242 12.50 -26.57 -28.79
C ALA A 242 12.50 -25.44 -27.74
N SER A 243 13.46 -24.50 -27.77
CA SER A 243 13.49 -23.36 -26.86
C SER A 243 12.48 -22.24 -27.22
N ILE A 244 11.98 -22.20 -28.46
CA ILE A 244 11.06 -21.13 -28.94
C ILE A 244 9.73 -21.17 -28.21
N GLY A 245 9.09 -22.34 -28.07
CA GLY A 245 7.77 -22.44 -27.45
C GLY A 245 7.70 -21.92 -26.01
N PRO A 246 8.64 -22.27 -25.12
CA PRO A 246 8.74 -21.69 -23.78
C PRO A 246 8.86 -20.17 -23.79
N LEU A 247 9.69 -19.56 -24.67
CA LEU A 247 9.88 -18.11 -24.78
C LEU A 247 8.60 -17.40 -25.27
N GLU A 248 7.93 -17.97 -26.28
CA GLU A 248 6.63 -17.44 -26.73
C GLU A 248 5.57 -17.49 -25.62
N SER A 249 5.57 -18.55 -24.83
CA SER A 249 4.66 -18.69 -23.68
C SER A 249 5.00 -17.70 -22.56
N ALA A 250 6.28 -17.41 -22.32
CA ALA A 250 6.73 -16.41 -21.35
C ALA A 250 6.26 -15.02 -21.78
N ALA A 251 6.55 -14.61 -23.01
CA ALA A 251 6.10 -13.32 -23.56
C ALA A 251 4.56 -13.13 -23.48
N ALA A 252 3.81 -14.19 -23.80
CA ALA A 252 2.35 -14.14 -23.66
C ALA A 252 1.91 -13.93 -22.19
N ARG A 253 2.55 -14.61 -21.23
CA ARG A 253 2.25 -14.42 -19.79
C ARG A 253 2.56 -12.99 -19.32
N SER A 254 3.68 -12.41 -19.77
CA SER A 254 4.04 -11.03 -19.46
C SER A 254 3.02 -10.03 -20.02
N ILE A 255 2.51 -10.24 -21.24
CA ILE A 255 1.43 -9.44 -21.83
C ILE A 255 0.13 -9.58 -21.01
N HIS A 256 -0.25 -10.81 -20.63
CA HIS A 256 -1.43 -11.03 -19.79
C HIS A 256 -1.30 -10.33 -18.42
N ARG A 257 -0.12 -10.39 -17.81
CA ARG A 257 0.15 -9.73 -16.54
C ARG A 257 0.01 -8.21 -16.65
N LEU A 258 0.60 -7.58 -17.70
CA LEU A 258 0.46 -6.15 -17.96
C LEU A 258 -1.00 -5.74 -18.21
N SER A 259 -1.77 -6.57 -18.92
CA SER A 259 -3.20 -6.32 -19.13
C SER A 259 -3.95 -6.28 -17.81
N VAL A 260 -3.70 -7.24 -16.90
CA VAL A 260 -4.33 -7.29 -15.58
C VAL A 260 -3.90 -6.11 -14.71
N LEU A 261 -2.60 -5.75 -14.74
CA LEU A 261 -2.08 -4.60 -14.00
C LEU A 261 -2.72 -3.27 -14.43
N THR A 262 -3.07 -3.15 -15.72
CA THR A 262 -3.80 -1.98 -16.27
C THR A 262 -5.33 -2.10 -16.12
N GLY A 263 -5.83 -3.09 -15.34
CA GLY A 263 -7.26 -3.28 -15.07
C GLY A 263 -8.07 -3.82 -16.25
N ARG A 264 -7.42 -4.55 -17.18
CA ARG A 264 -8.03 -5.08 -18.41
C ARG A 264 -8.04 -6.61 -18.44
N GLU A 265 -8.81 -7.18 -19.36
CA GLU A 265 -8.78 -8.61 -19.65
C GLU A 265 -7.39 -9.05 -20.15
N PRO A 266 -6.94 -10.29 -19.88
CA PRO A 266 -5.57 -10.74 -20.17
C PRO A 266 -5.08 -10.51 -21.61
N ASN A 267 -5.99 -10.57 -22.60
CA ASN A 267 -5.63 -10.44 -24.01
C ASN A 267 -5.75 -8.99 -24.56
N ALA A 268 -6.16 -8.03 -23.74
CA ALA A 268 -6.49 -6.68 -24.20
C ALA A 268 -5.29 -5.89 -24.75
N LEU A 269 -4.07 -6.25 -24.36
CA LEU A 269 -2.84 -5.59 -24.82
C LEU A 269 -2.09 -6.37 -25.91
N ASN A 270 -2.64 -7.49 -26.42
CA ASN A 270 -1.96 -8.31 -27.44
C ASN A 270 -1.59 -7.51 -28.69
N GLU A 271 -2.51 -6.72 -29.24
CA GLU A 271 -2.25 -5.92 -30.46
C GLU A 271 -1.11 -4.93 -30.25
N LEU A 272 -1.02 -4.34 -29.06
CA LEU A 272 0.01 -3.36 -28.71
C LEU A 272 1.37 -3.98 -28.43
N LEU A 273 1.42 -5.10 -27.70
CA LEU A 273 2.63 -5.62 -27.07
C LEU A 273 3.22 -6.86 -27.76
N THR A 274 2.45 -7.56 -28.61
CA THR A 274 2.97 -8.69 -29.40
C THR A 274 4.06 -8.26 -30.40
N PRO A 275 3.97 -7.09 -31.08
CA PRO A 275 5.07 -6.64 -31.92
C PRO A 275 6.35 -6.47 -31.09
N PRO A 276 7.47 -7.10 -31.52
CA PRO A 276 8.74 -6.99 -30.80
C PRO A 276 9.24 -5.54 -30.82
N ALA A 277 9.77 -5.10 -29.70
CA ALA A 277 10.46 -3.83 -29.59
C ALA A 277 11.79 -4.03 -28.86
N GLU A 278 12.66 -3.04 -28.95
CA GLU A 278 13.94 -3.10 -28.26
C GLU A 278 13.78 -2.77 -26.77
N LEU A 279 14.69 -3.30 -25.97
CA LEU A 279 14.80 -2.93 -24.57
C LEU A 279 15.24 -1.47 -24.49
N PRO A 280 14.51 -0.60 -23.72
CA PRO A 280 14.90 0.80 -23.56
C PRO A 280 16.31 0.95 -22.98
N PRO A 281 17.06 2.02 -23.35
CA PRO A 281 18.38 2.27 -22.81
C PRO A 281 18.30 2.58 -21.30
N LEU A 282 19.27 2.04 -20.55
CA LEU A 282 19.37 2.30 -19.12
C LEU A 282 19.99 3.68 -18.85
N PRO A 283 19.52 4.41 -17.83
CA PRO A 283 20.16 5.65 -17.37
C PRO A 283 21.61 5.40 -16.94
N GLN A 284 22.53 6.27 -17.34
CA GLN A 284 23.95 6.16 -16.97
C GLN A 284 24.22 6.49 -15.50
N ILE A 285 23.47 7.45 -14.94
CA ILE A 285 23.59 7.88 -13.55
C ILE A 285 22.21 7.77 -12.89
N THR A 286 22.18 7.12 -11.75
CA THR A 286 20.96 6.93 -10.94
C THR A 286 21.06 7.75 -9.66
N ALA A 287 20.07 8.61 -9.41
CA ALA A 287 19.94 9.37 -8.21
C ALA A 287 19.38 8.49 -7.09
N VAL A 288 20.12 8.31 -5.99
CA VAL A 288 19.74 7.41 -4.89
C VAL A 288 19.46 8.14 -3.57
N GLY A 289 19.90 9.39 -3.41
CA GLY A 289 19.75 10.17 -2.18
C GLY A 289 20.59 9.64 -1.01
N ASP A 290 20.09 9.85 0.19
CA ASP A 290 20.73 9.41 1.44
C ASP A 290 19.77 8.57 2.30
N PRO A 291 20.28 7.77 3.28
CA PRO A 291 19.46 6.97 4.18
C PRO A 291 18.46 7.79 5.01
N ALA A 292 18.79 8.99 5.43
CA ALA A 292 17.87 9.85 6.17
C ALA A 292 16.71 10.34 5.29
N GLY A 293 16.98 10.62 4.01
CA GLY A 293 15.97 10.91 2.98
C GLY A 293 15.04 9.72 2.75
N LEU A 294 15.60 8.51 2.69
CA LEU A 294 14.86 7.26 2.56
C LEU A 294 13.81 7.12 3.66
N LEU A 295 14.19 7.31 4.94
CA LEU A 295 13.28 7.19 6.08
C LEU A 295 12.10 8.18 6.03
N ARG A 296 12.27 9.31 5.35
CA ARG A 296 11.20 10.30 5.17
C ARG A 296 10.30 9.98 3.98
N ARG A 297 10.84 9.29 2.96
CA ARG A 297 10.19 9.08 1.67
C ARG A 297 9.38 7.79 1.62
N ARG A 298 9.88 6.69 2.20
CA ARG A 298 9.24 5.36 2.09
C ARG A 298 7.88 5.31 2.76
N PRO A 299 6.84 4.92 2.01
CA PRO A 299 5.48 4.83 2.56
C PRO A 299 5.32 3.75 3.63
N ASP A 300 5.99 2.59 3.52
CA ASP A 300 5.93 1.50 4.49
C ASP A 300 6.46 1.91 5.88
N ILE A 301 7.53 2.71 5.92
CA ILE A 301 8.04 3.28 7.18
C ILE A 301 7.00 4.23 7.78
N ARG A 302 6.32 5.03 6.92
CA ARG A 302 5.26 5.93 7.38
C ARG A 302 4.03 5.19 7.88
N ILE A 303 3.68 4.05 7.30
CA ILE A 303 2.61 3.16 7.81
C ILE A 303 2.94 2.75 9.25
N ALA A 304 4.10 2.13 9.46
CA ALA A 304 4.52 1.64 10.77
C ALA A 304 4.66 2.78 11.81
N GLU A 305 5.13 3.97 11.40
CA GLU A 305 5.20 5.16 12.25
C GLU A 305 3.80 5.62 12.71
N ARG A 306 2.83 5.65 11.82
CA ARG A 306 1.46 6.06 12.13
C ARG A 306 0.71 5.02 12.97
N GLU A 307 0.95 3.73 12.74
CA GLU A 307 0.42 2.66 13.59
C GLU A 307 0.98 2.74 15.02
N LEU A 308 2.25 3.07 15.19
CA LEU A 308 2.84 3.32 16.52
C LEU A 308 2.19 4.55 17.19
N ALA A 309 1.94 5.62 16.45
CA ALA A 309 1.26 6.81 16.95
C ALA A 309 -0.17 6.47 17.42
N ALA A 310 -0.93 5.74 16.62
CA ALA A 310 -2.27 5.26 16.97
C ALA A 310 -2.28 4.39 18.24
N ALA A 311 -1.36 3.42 18.33
CA ALA A 311 -1.21 2.57 19.50
C ALA A 311 -0.80 3.35 20.76
N THR A 312 -0.03 4.43 20.60
CA THR A 312 0.33 5.35 21.69
C THR A 312 -0.89 6.13 22.19
N ALA A 313 -1.72 6.63 21.27
CA ALA A 313 -2.98 7.32 21.62
C ALA A 313 -3.95 6.38 22.34
N ASP A 314 -4.01 5.10 21.98
CA ASP A 314 -4.85 4.09 22.64
C ASP A 314 -4.45 3.82 24.09
N ILE A 315 -3.17 4.04 24.47
CA ILE A 315 -2.79 4.06 25.90
C ILE A 315 -3.56 5.17 26.63
N GLY A 316 -3.70 6.33 25.99
CA GLY A 316 -4.48 7.45 26.55
C GLY A 316 -5.96 7.11 26.71
N VAL A 317 -6.56 6.43 25.73
CA VAL A 317 -7.94 5.93 25.81
C VAL A 317 -8.11 5.00 27.00
N ALA A 318 -7.25 4.01 27.16
CA ALA A 318 -7.29 3.07 28.29
C ALA A 318 -7.01 3.77 29.62
N THR A 319 -6.12 4.77 29.65
CA THR A 319 -5.80 5.54 30.85
C THR A 319 -6.98 6.38 31.33
N ALA A 320 -7.83 6.85 30.42
CA ALA A 320 -9.05 7.61 30.77
C ALA A 320 -10.03 6.80 31.61
N ASP A 321 -10.03 5.48 31.53
CA ASP A 321 -10.89 4.61 32.33
C ASP A 321 -10.49 4.55 33.83
N PHE A 322 -9.34 5.09 34.23
CA PHE A 322 -9.00 5.31 35.65
C PHE A 322 -9.84 6.44 36.28
N PHE A 323 -10.44 7.29 35.48
CA PHE A 323 -11.17 8.46 35.94
C PHE A 323 -12.66 8.28 35.81
N PRO A 324 -13.47 9.04 36.59
CA PRO A 324 -14.92 9.02 36.45
C PRO A 324 -15.38 9.45 35.05
N LYS A 325 -16.30 8.71 34.44
CA LYS A 325 -17.05 9.14 33.25
C LYS A 325 -18.23 9.96 33.64
N VAL A 326 -18.33 11.15 33.08
CA VAL A 326 -19.45 12.05 33.27
C VAL A 326 -20.32 11.99 32.03
N THR A 327 -21.59 11.56 32.21
CA THR A 327 -22.55 11.44 31.12
C THR A 327 -23.74 12.37 31.37
N PHE A 328 -24.36 12.80 30.30
CA PHE A 328 -25.59 13.57 30.34
C PHE A 328 -26.65 12.82 29.54
N ILE A 329 -27.77 12.56 30.21
CA ILE A 329 -28.95 11.96 29.63
C ILE A 329 -30.04 13.01 29.61
N GLY A 330 -30.60 13.31 28.44
CA GLY A 330 -31.73 14.21 28.26
C GLY A 330 -32.83 13.49 27.50
N GLY A 331 -34.08 13.89 27.80
CA GLY A 331 -35.23 13.41 27.06
C GLY A 331 -36.33 14.43 27.03
N VAL A 332 -37.05 14.51 25.94
CA VAL A 332 -38.25 15.32 25.79
C VAL A 332 -39.27 14.56 24.95
N GLY A 333 -40.50 14.51 25.41
CA GLY A 333 -41.51 13.76 24.68
C GLY A 333 -42.91 13.90 25.28
N TYR A 334 -43.77 13.00 24.85
CA TYR A 334 -45.12 12.86 25.33
C TYR A 334 -45.36 11.42 25.76
N ALA A 335 -46.00 11.23 26.90
CA ALA A 335 -46.41 9.92 27.38
C ALA A 335 -47.87 9.96 27.83
N ALA A 336 -48.70 9.08 27.31
CA ALA A 336 -50.15 9.10 27.58
C ALA A 336 -50.77 7.70 27.56
N PRO A 337 -51.84 7.46 28.33
CA PRO A 337 -52.56 6.18 28.34
C PRO A 337 -53.39 5.94 27.06
N THR A 338 -53.61 6.96 26.25
CA THR A 338 -54.34 6.86 24.98
C THR A 338 -53.66 7.68 23.89
N THR A 339 -53.78 7.25 22.65
CA THR A 339 -53.21 7.96 21.49
C THR A 339 -53.78 9.38 21.32
N HIS A 340 -55.04 9.62 21.71
CA HIS A 340 -55.68 10.94 21.65
C HIS A 340 -55.09 11.93 22.65
N ALA A 341 -54.52 11.46 23.74
CA ALA A 341 -53.88 12.30 24.74
C ALA A 341 -52.40 12.63 24.40
N LEU A 342 -51.80 11.93 23.44
CA LEU A 342 -50.46 12.27 22.96
C LEU A 342 -50.45 13.65 22.32
N GLY A 343 -49.41 14.44 22.62
CA GLY A 343 -49.25 15.80 22.12
C GLY A 343 -50.01 16.88 22.92
N GLN A 344 -50.81 16.50 23.93
CA GLN A 344 -51.42 17.47 24.85
C GLN A 344 -50.41 17.97 25.89
N MET A 345 -50.52 19.20 26.37
CA MET A 345 -49.62 19.73 27.39
C MET A 345 -49.54 18.84 28.66
N ALA A 346 -50.66 18.21 29.03
CA ALA A 346 -50.75 17.32 30.20
C ALA A 346 -49.96 16.00 30.03
N SER A 347 -49.58 15.61 28.82
CA SER A 347 -48.79 14.40 28.51
C SER A 347 -47.34 14.70 28.25
N GLN A 348 -46.89 15.96 28.27
CA GLN A 348 -45.52 16.35 28.08
C GLN A 348 -44.64 15.82 29.21
N SER A 349 -43.50 15.21 28.84
CA SER A 349 -42.49 14.74 29.77
C SER A 349 -41.12 15.26 29.33
N TYR A 350 -40.25 15.51 30.30
CA TYR A 350 -38.84 15.76 30.05
C TYR A 350 -37.98 15.15 31.15
N THR A 351 -36.77 14.78 30.79
CA THR A 351 -35.76 14.27 31.72
C THR A 351 -34.44 15.02 31.47
N ILE A 352 -33.75 15.40 32.51
CA ILE A 352 -32.40 15.96 32.51
C ILE A 352 -31.68 15.27 33.66
N ALA A 353 -30.76 14.36 33.30
CA ALA A 353 -30.07 13.50 34.26
C ALA A 353 -28.54 13.46 33.98
N PRO A 354 -27.75 14.34 34.61
CA PRO A 354 -26.30 14.14 34.67
C PRO A 354 -26.00 12.91 35.54
N ALA A 355 -25.07 12.06 35.09
CA ALA A 355 -24.66 10.87 35.80
C ALA A 355 -23.15 10.77 35.84
N ILE A 356 -22.61 10.23 36.92
CA ILE A 356 -21.18 9.93 37.06
C ILE A 356 -21.04 8.43 37.27
N SER A 357 -20.24 7.76 36.48
CA SER A 357 -19.91 6.36 36.65
C SER A 357 -18.38 6.20 36.78
N TRP A 358 -17.97 5.38 37.73
CA TRP A 358 -16.55 5.17 38.00
C TRP A 358 -16.27 3.74 38.50
N ALA A 359 -15.23 3.12 37.92
CA ALA A 359 -14.80 1.78 38.32
C ALA A 359 -13.95 1.79 39.61
N ALA A 360 -14.40 2.54 40.64
CA ALA A 360 -13.61 2.83 41.86
C ALA A 360 -13.07 1.58 42.59
N PHE A 361 -13.80 0.46 42.50
CA PHE A 361 -13.42 -0.81 43.15
C PHE A 361 -12.87 -1.85 42.16
N ASP A 362 -12.66 -1.48 40.86
CA ASP A 362 -12.19 -2.38 39.80
C ASP A 362 -10.95 -1.79 39.07
N LEU A 363 -10.18 -0.97 39.79
CA LEU A 363 -8.98 -0.33 39.24
C LEU A 363 -7.91 -1.35 38.82
N GLY A 364 -7.91 -2.56 39.41
CA GLY A 364 -7.03 -3.65 39.00
C GLY A 364 -7.29 -4.12 37.56
N ARG A 365 -8.55 -4.20 37.15
CA ARG A 365 -8.94 -4.52 35.78
C ARG A 365 -8.53 -3.37 34.82
N VAL A 366 -8.76 -2.13 35.20
CA VAL A 366 -8.33 -0.97 34.41
C VAL A 366 -6.81 -0.95 34.23
N ALA A 367 -6.06 -1.21 35.31
CA ALA A 367 -4.60 -1.32 35.23
C ALA A 367 -4.13 -2.42 34.26
N ALA A 368 -4.83 -3.56 34.23
CA ALA A 368 -4.53 -4.64 33.27
C ALA A 368 -4.81 -4.23 31.83
N VAL A 369 -5.88 -3.48 31.56
CA VAL A 369 -6.20 -2.93 30.21
C VAL A 369 -5.12 -1.94 29.77
N VAL A 370 -4.70 -1.03 30.66
CA VAL A 370 -3.60 -0.09 30.37
C VAL A 370 -2.28 -0.81 30.10
N ALA A 371 -1.99 -1.86 30.89
CA ALA A 371 -0.80 -2.69 30.67
C ALA A 371 -0.83 -3.39 29.29
N GLY A 372 -2.01 -3.88 28.89
CA GLY A 372 -2.24 -4.44 27.56
C GLY A 372 -2.02 -3.41 26.44
N SER A 373 -2.55 -2.19 26.58
CA SER A 373 -2.33 -1.12 25.60
C SER A 373 -0.86 -0.69 25.51
N ARG A 374 -0.14 -0.64 26.64
CA ARG A 374 1.30 -0.37 26.63
C ARG A 374 2.10 -1.48 25.94
N ALA A 375 1.75 -2.73 26.18
CA ALA A 375 2.37 -3.86 25.48
C ALA A 375 2.12 -3.79 23.96
N ASN A 376 0.90 -3.42 23.54
CA ASN A 376 0.57 -3.22 22.12
C ASN A 376 1.42 -2.09 21.49
N ALA A 377 1.60 -0.97 22.18
CA ALA A 377 2.48 0.11 21.72
C ALA A 377 3.94 -0.34 21.62
N SER A 378 4.41 -1.22 22.53
CA SER A 378 5.76 -1.81 22.44
C SER A 378 5.89 -2.75 21.22
N VAL A 379 4.84 -3.50 20.87
CA VAL A 379 4.79 -4.31 19.63
C VAL A 379 4.87 -3.40 18.40
N ALA A 380 4.11 -2.31 18.37
CA ALA A 380 4.13 -1.36 17.28
C ALA A 380 5.49 -0.65 17.13
N LEU A 381 6.17 -0.34 18.25
CA LEU A 381 7.53 0.21 18.23
C LEU A 381 8.51 -0.78 17.61
N ALA A 382 8.50 -2.03 18.05
CA ALA A 382 9.37 -3.06 17.47
C ALA A 382 9.08 -3.31 15.98
N ALA A 383 7.82 -3.23 15.57
CA ALA A 383 7.42 -3.32 14.16
C ALA A 383 7.96 -2.13 13.35
N TYR A 384 7.90 -0.92 13.88
CA TYR A 384 8.49 0.27 13.25
C TYR A 384 10.02 0.11 13.08
N GLU A 385 10.72 -0.26 14.14
CA GLU A 385 12.17 -0.47 14.11
C GLU A 385 12.55 -1.56 13.08
N GLN A 386 11.82 -2.67 13.06
CA GLN A 386 12.03 -3.75 12.10
C GLN A 386 11.77 -3.29 10.65
N THR A 387 10.75 -2.46 10.43
CA THR A 387 10.45 -1.91 9.09
C THR A 387 11.58 -1.00 8.61
N VAL A 388 12.13 -0.18 9.49
CA VAL A 388 13.30 0.66 9.18
C VAL A 388 14.51 -0.19 8.77
N LEU A 389 14.83 -1.23 9.55
CA LEU A 389 15.96 -2.11 9.26
C LEU A 389 15.79 -2.83 7.92
N ARG A 390 14.59 -3.36 7.64
CA ARG A 390 14.28 -4.00 6.35
C ARG A 390 14.37 -3.03 5.18
N ALA A 391 13.93 -1.79 5.36
CA ALA A 391 14.02 -0.78 4.32
C ALA A 391 15.48 -0.44 3.95
N LEU A 392 16.36 -0.37 4.95
CA LEU A 392 17.78 -0.17 4.73
C LEU A 392 18.42 -1.39 4.06
N GLU A 393 18.14 -2.60 4.55
CA GLU A 393 18.59 -3.87 3.97
C GLU A 393 18.18 -3.98 2.50
N GLU A 394 16.88 -3.81 2.18
CA GLU A 394 16.35 -3.87 0.81
C GLU A 394 17.05 -2.88 -0.13
N THR A 395 17.36 -1.68 0.38
CA THR A 395 18.02 -0.66 -0.43
C THR A 395 19.48 -1.00 -0.69
N GLU A 396 20.24 -1.43 0.33
CA GLU A 396 21.64 -1.85 0.16
C GLU A 396 21.74 -3.07 -0.76
N ASP A 397 20.89 -4.08 -0.57
CA ASP A 397 20.85 -5.27 -1.42
C ASP A 397 20.52 -4.93 -2.87
N ALA A 398 19.57 -4.03 -3.11
CA ALA A 398 19.21 -3.59 -4.46
C ALA A 398 20.38 -2.85 -5.14
N LEU A 399 21.09 -1.97 -4.42
CA LEU A 399 22.24 -1.24 -4.94
C LEU A 399 23.40 -2.19 -5.30
N VAL A 400 23.75 -3.09 -4.40
CA VAL A 400 24.84 -4.07 -4.62
C VAL A 400 24.48 -5.01 -5.78
N THR A 401 23.26 -5.52 -5.82
CA THR A 401 22.81 -6.41 -6.88
C THR A 401 22.84 -5.70 -8.23
N HIS A 402 22.35 -4.46 -8.33
CA HIS A 402 22.36 -3.72 -9.57
C HIS A 402 23.79 -3.39 -10.03
N ALA A 403 24.72 -3.06 -9.14
CA ALA A 403 26.11 -2.80 -9.49
C ALA A 403 26.76 -4.05 -10.14
N HIS A 404 26.65 -5.22 -9.50
CA HIS A 404 27.20 -6.46 -10.06
C HIS A 404 26.49 -6.93 -11.33
N THR A 405 25.19 -6.65 -11.49
CA THR A 405 24.48 -6.96 -12.74
C THR A 405 25.01 -6.10 -13.90
N ARG A 406 25.39 -4.86 -13.65
CA ARG A 406 26.03 -3.99 -14.67
C ARG A 406 27.40 -4.53 -15.08
N ASP A 407 28.22 -4.98 -14.14
CA ASP A 407 29.51 -5.60 -14.44
C ASP A 407 29.31 -6.87 -15.31
N THR A 408 28.35 -7.73 -14.91
CA THR A 408 27.97 -8.93 -15.69
C THR A 408 27.52 -8.58 -17.10
N LEU A 409 26.74 -7.49 -17.28
CA LEU A 409 26.29 -7.01 -18.59
C LEU A 409 27.47 -6.58 -19.46
N SER A 410 28.49 -5.92 -18.89
CA SER A 410 29.70 -5.53 -19.58
C SER A 410 30.46 -6.76 -20.13
N ASP A 411 30.69 -7.74 -19.26
CA ASP A 411 31.40 -8.98 -19.60
C ASP A 411 30.60 -9.82 -20.61
N ALA A 412 29.27 -9.93 -20.45
CA ALA A 412 28.43 -10.64 -21.41
C ALA A 412 28.40 -9.96 -22.79
N THR A 413 28.51 -8.63 -22.83
CA THR A 413 28.59 -7.88 -24.10
C THR A 413 29.86 -8.20 -24.85
N GLU A 414 31.00 -8.23 -24.16
CA GLU A 414 32.31 -8.60 -24.76
C GLU A 414 32.31 -10.07 -25.21
N ALA A 415 31.82 -10.98 -24.35
CA ALA A 415 31.76 -12.41 -24.68
C ALA A 415 30.89 -12.69 -25.91
N ALA A 416 29.74 -12.04 -26.04
CA ALA A 416 28.88 -12.19 -27.22
C ALA A 416 29.53 -11.65 -28.49
N ALA A 417 30.24 -10.53 -28.41
CA ALA A 417 30.98 -9.97 -29.57
C ALA A 417 32.09 -10.90 -30.06
N GLU A 418 32.89 -11.44 -29.13
CA GLU A 418 34.02 -12.32 -29.48
C GLU A 418 33.54 -13.70 -29.98
N SER A 419 32.48 -14.27 -29.40
CA SER A 419 31.93 -15.54 -29.86
C SER A 419 31.30 -15.43 -31.25
N LEU A 420 30.61 -14.33 -31.57
CA LEU A 420 30.10 -14.05 -32.91
C LEU A 420 31.25 -13.99 -33.94
N ALA A 421 32.36 -13.33 -33.58
CA ALA A 421 33.55 -13.29 -34.44
C ALA A 421 34.16 -14.68 -34.65
N ALA A 422 34.27 -15.49 -33.59
CA ALA A 422 34.78 -16.86 -33.64
C ALA A 422 33.90 -17.77 -34.51
N ALA A 423 32.60 -17.73 -34.37
CA ALA A 423 31.65 -18.53 -35.17
C ALA A 423 31.75 -18.18 -36.65
N ARG A 424 31.85 -16.89 -36.99
CA ARG A 424 32.04 -16.45 -38.37
C ARG A 424 33.36 -16.97 -38.96
N ILE A 425 34.47 -16.93 -38.23
CA ILE A 425 35.78 -17.43 -38.66
C ILE A 425 35.72 -18.94 -38.83
N ALA A 426 35.17 -19.69 -37.88
CA ALA A 426 35.00 -21.14 -37.94
C ALA A 426 34.23 -21.57 -39.20
N ARG A 427 33.11 -20.91 -39.49
CA ARG A 427 32.26 -21.16 -40.65
C ARG A 427 33.03 -20.91 -41.97
N THR A 428 33.74 -19.78 -42.10
CA THR A 428 34.52 -19.44 -43.28
C THR A 428 35.64 -20.48 -43.53
N ARG A 429 36.36 -20.91 -42.48
CA ARG A 429 37.40 -21.93 -42.57
C ARG A 429 36.85 -23.32 -42.94
N TYR A 430 35.68 -23.68 -42.40
CA TYR A 430 35.00 -24.92 -42.76
C TYR A 430 34.56 -24.93 -44.24
N GLU A 431 33.98 -23.84 -44.72
CA GLU A 431 33.63 -23.68 -46.14
C GLU A 431 34.85 -23.87 -47.05
N GLY A 432 36.01 -23.36 -46.61
CA GLY A 432 37.30 -23.55 -47.29
C GLY A 432 37.95 -24.93 -47.09
N GLY A 433 37.35 -25.82 -46.28
CA GLY A 433 37.88 -27.15 -45.99
C GLY A 433 39.12 -27.18 -45.09
N MET A 434 39.33 -26.11 -44.29
CA MET A 434 40.53 -25.95 -43.43
C MET A 434 40.29 -26.45 -41.97
N VAL A 435 39.06 -26.67 -41.58
CA VAL A 435 38.70 -27.19 -40.26
C VAL A 435 37.56 -28.19 -40.35
N ASP A 436 37.34 -28.98 -39.30
CA ASP A 436 36.27 -29.96 -39.21
C ASP A 436 34.92 -29.30 -38.80
N PHE A 437 33.82 -30.01 -39.06
CA PHE A 437 32.49 -29.54 -38.69
C PHE A 437 32.33 -29.33 -37.19
N LEU A 438 33.06 -30.09 -36.37
CA LEU A 438 33.01 -29.96 -34.90
C LEU A 438 33.43 -28.57 -34.46
N ASP A 439 34.41 -27.94 -35.11
CA ASP A 439 34.85 -26.56 -34.78
C ASP A 439 33.76 -25.56 -35.06
N VAL A 440 32.98 -25.71 -36.15
CA VAL A 440 31.83 -24.85 -36.45
C VAL A 440 30.72 -25.04 -35.43
N LEU A 441 30.39 -26.30 -35.13
CA LEU A 441 29.32 -26.63 -34.18
C LEU A 441 29.62 -26.09 -32.78
N ASP A 442 30.86 -26.20 -32.30
CA ASP A 442 31.28 -25.66 -31.00
C ASP A 442 31.22 -24.13 -30.96
N ALA A 443 31.70 -23.48 -32.01
CA ALA A 443 31.67 -22.03 -32.14
C ALA A 443 30.21 -21.49 -32.22
N GLU A 444 29.32 -22.11 -32.99
CA GLU A 444 27.91 -21.74 -33.11
C GLU A 444 27.14 -21.98 -31.79
N ARG A 445 27.46 -23.04 -31.05
CA ARG A 445 26.87 -23.29 -29.71
C ARG A 445 27.32 -22.24 -28.70
N THR A 446 28.62 -21.91 -28.71
CA THR A 446 29.16 -20.84 -27.84
C THR A 446 28.52 -19.49 -28.17
N GLN A 447 28.36 -19.16 -29.46
CA GLN A 447 27.68 -17.95 -29.89
C GLN A 447 26.25 -17.88 -29.36
N LEU A 448 25.45 -18.93 -29.57
CA LEU A 448 24.06 -18.97 -29.05
C LEU A 448 24.02 -18.73 -27.53
N GLN A 449 24.84 -19.45 -26.77
CA GLN A 449 24.88 -19.33 -25.31
C GLN A 449 25.28 -17.93 -24.85
N THR A 450 26.23 -17.28 -25.50
CA THR A 450 26.66 -15.94 -25.12
C THR A 450 25.66 -14.86 -25.55
N GLU A 451 24.98 -15.01 -26.69
CA GLU A 451 23.91 -14.14 -27.15
C GLU A 451 22.67 -14.23 -26.21
N GLU A 452 22.28 -15.46 -25.80
CA GLU A 452 21.23 -15.68 -24.81
C GLU A 452 21.62 -15.02 -23.48
N ARG A 453 22.85 -15.24 -22.99
CA ARG A 453 23.36 -14.64 -21.76
C ARG A 453 23.38 -13.12 -21.81
N LEU A 454 23.73 -12.52 -22.95
CA LEU A 454 23.66 -11.07 -23.15
C LEU A 454 22.22 -10.57 -23.07
N ALA A 455 21.26 -11.28 -23.69
CA ALA A 455 19.86 -10.92 -23.65
C ALA A 455 19.31 -10.94 -22.20
N GLU A 456 19.60 -12.01 -21.46
CA GLU A 456 19.28 -12.12 -20.03
C GLU A 456 19.92 -10.99 -19.22
N SER A 457 21.23 -10.75 -19.37
CA SER A 457 21.97 -9.73 -18.60
C SER A 457 21.43 -8.31 -18.85
N ARG A 458 20.99 -7.99 -20.06
CA ARG A 458 20.34 -6.71 -20.38
C ARG A 458 19.01 -6.57 -19.68
N THR A 459 18.24 -7.64 -19.63
CA THR A 459 16.94 -7.69 -18.94
C THR A 459 17.13 -7.55 -17.44
N ASP A 460 18.07 -8.30 -16.88
CA ASP A 460 18.39 -8.27 -15.44
C ASP A 460 18.87 -6.89 -15.00
N ALA A 461 19.69 -6.20 -15.81
CA ALA A 461 20.14 -4.85 -15.51
C ALA A 461 18.98 -3.85 -15.46
N ALA A 462 17.96 -4.00 -16.31
CA ALA A 462 16.76 -3.18 -16.28
C ALA A 462 15.88 -3.49 -15.04
N ILE A 463 15.68 -4.76 -14.74
CA ILE A 463 14.87 -5.22 -13.61
C ILE A 463 15.50 -4.81 -12.26
N THR A 464 16.83 -5.00 -12.12
CA THR A 464 17.53 -4.63 -10.89
C THR A 464 17.55 -3.11 -10.69
N LEU A 465 17.57 -2.31 -11.76
CA LEU A 465 17.41 -0.87 -11.66
C LEU A 465 16.01 -0.47 -11.20
N VAL A 466 14.96 -1.14 -11.67
CA VAL A 466 13.59 -0.94 -11.16
C VAL A 466 13.51 -1.30 -9.68
N ALA A 467 14.19 -2.38 -9.25
CA ALA A 467 14.25 -2.76 -7.84
C ALA A 467 14.92 -1.66 -6.97
N VAL A 468 16.00 -1.03 -7.45
CA VAL A 468 16.62 0.13 -6.78
C VAL A 468 15.60 1.27 -6.63
N TYR A 469 14.88 1.66 -7.69
CA TYR A 469 13.88 2.72 -7.59
C TYR A 469 12.73 2.38 -6.63
N LYS A 470 12.28 1.12 -6.63
CA LYS A 470 11.27 0.63 -5.68
C LYS A 470 11.78 0.73 -4.24
N ALA A 471 12.99 0.22 -3.96
CA ALA A 471 13.59 0.24 -2.63
C ALA A 471 13.78 1.67 -2.10
N LEU A 472 14.09 2.62 -2.98
CA LEU A 472 14.19 4.05 -2.66
C LEU A 472 12.82 4.72 -2.43
N GLY A 473 11.73 4.00 -2.58
CA GLY A 473 10.37 4.53 -2.42
C GLY A 473 9.95 5.50 -3.51
N GLY A 474 10.51 5.39 -4.73
CA GLY A 474 10.12 6.21 -5.88
C GLY A 474 8.75 5.82 -6.44
N GLY A 475 8.03 6.79 -7.02
CA GLY A 475 6.81 6.52 -7.79
C GLY A 475 5.48 6.94 -7.16
N TRP A 476 5.44 7.50 -5.94
CA TRP A 476 4.20 7.87 -5.26
C TRP A 476 3.91 9.39 -5.20
N GLU A 477 4.89 10.25 -5.47
CA GLU A 477 4.73 11.72 -5.45
C GLU A 477 3.87 12.21 -6.64
N LEU A 478 3.03 11.32 -7.15
CA LEU A 478 2.26 11.53 -8.35
C LEU A 478 0.84 11.94 -8.06
N ALA A 479 0.21 12.46 -9.12
CA ALA A 479 -1.11 13.04 -9.17
C ALA A 479 -2.15 12.33 -8.26
N PRO A 480 -3.12 13.07 -7.72
CA PRO A 480 -4.22 12.47 -6.98
C PRO A 480 -4.89 11.39 -7.84
N LEU A 481 -5.16 10.21 -7.25
CA LEU A 481 -5.94 9.17 -7.90
C LEU A 481 -7.27 9.75 -8.40
N PRO A 482 -7.80 9.30 -9.54
CA PRO A 482 -9.12 9.70 -10.00
C PRO A 482 -10.17 9.49 -8.91
N GLY A 483 -10.85 10.57 -8.50
CA GLY A 483 -11.81 10.55 -7.38
C GLY A 483 -11.23 10.82 -5.99
N TYR A 484 -9.92 10.99 -5.86
CA TYR A 484 -9.28 11.43 -4.62
C TYR A 484 -9.17 12.96 -4.62
N VAL A 485 -9.98 13.63 -3.80
CA VAL A 485 -9.80 15.04 -3.45
C VAL A 485 -9.10 15.07 -2.10
N PRO A 486 -7.83 15.55 -1.98
CA PRO A 486 -7.22 15.79 -0.69
C PRO A 486 -8.12 16.77 0.06
N GLN A 487 -8.75 16.34 1.15
CA GLN A 487 -9.42 17.30 2.04
C GLN A 487 -8.30 18.07 2.73
N GLY A 488 -8.13 19.32 2.31
CA GLY A 488 -7.19 20.25 2.91
C GLY A 488 -7.37 20.24 4.41
N GLY A 489 -6.25 20.15 5.17
CA GLY A 489 -6.26 20.25 6.61
C GLY A 489 -6.89 21.58 7.00
N GLY A 490 -8.00 21.48 7.73
CA GLY A 490 -8.61 22.55 8.51
C GLY A 490 -8.49 22.15 9.97
#